data_85f501d326cd5cd727e7545b7dbc34b3
#
_entry.id   85f501d326cd5cd727e7545b7dbc34b3
#
_cell.length_a   1.000
_cell.length_b   1.000
_cell.length_c   1.000
_cell.angle_alpha   90.00
_cell.angle_beta   90.00
_cell.angle_gamma   90.00
#
_symmetry.space_group_name_H-M   'P 1'
#
loop_
_entity.id
_entity.type
_entity.pdbx_description
1 polymer ?
#
loop_
_entity_poly.entity_id
_entity_poly.type
_entity_poly.pdbx_seq_one_letter_code
_entity_poly.pdbx_strand_id
1 'polypeptide(L)'
;MQHLQRLSGLDASFLYLETSTQPLHVCSVLELDTSTIPGGYSFSRMRDELAVRIQAIPTFREKLANSFLNLDHPVWVEDEEFDLERHVHRIGLPAPGGRVELAEICGHLASLPLDRRRPLWEMWAIEGLDGQDPRKGGRLAVLTKVHHAAVDGVTGANIMSQLCTVEPDAPPPVPVPASQGTNPLR
;
A
#
# COMPACT_ATOMS: atom_id res chain seq x y z
N MET A 1 -19.47 6.71 21.09
CA MET A 1 -19.36 5.28 20.73
C MET A 1 -18.73 5.24 19.36
N GLN A 2 -17.46 4.88 19.28
CA GLN A 2 -16.76 4.76 18.00
C GLN A 2 -17.23 3.46 17.34
N HIS A 3 -17.68 3.56 16.11
CA HIS A 3 -17.97 2.40 15.29
C HIS A 3 -16.64 1.72 14.94
N LEU A 4 -16.30 0.65 15.64
CA LEU A 4 -15.29 -0.30 15.17
C LEU A 4 -15.85 -0.88 13.87
N GLN A 5 -15.14 -0.62 12.76
CA GLN A 5 -15.57 -1.15 11.47
C GLN A 5 -15.22 -2.63 11.42
N ARG A 6 -16.25 -3.48 11.47
CA ARG A 6 -16.08 -4.93 11.29
C ARG A 6 -15.89 -5.25 9.82
N LEU A 7 -15.09 -6.29 9.56
CA LEU A 7 -15.06 -6.88 8.23
C LEU A 7 -16.43 -7.44 7.88
N SER A 8 -16.82 -7.27 6.63
CA SER A 8 -17.95 -8.01 6.07
C SER A 8 -17.62 -9.51 6.03
N GLY A 9 -18.64 -10.36 5.98
CA GLY A 9 -18.42 -11.80 5.83
C GLY A 9 -17.67 -12.17 4.54
N LEU A 10 -17.86 -11.39 3.47
CA LEU A 10 -17.14 -11.57 2.22
C LEU A 10 -15.66 -11.22 2.38
N ASP A 11 -15.34 -10.06 2.97
CA ASP A 11 -13.95 -9.61 3.17
C ASP A 11 -13.21 -10.55 4.12
N ALA A 12 -13.87 -11.01 5.18
CA ALA A 12 -13.32 -12.00 6.10
C ALA A 12 -13.03 -13.34 5.39
N SER A 13 -13.83 -13.72 4.40
CA SER A 13 -13.60 -14.95 3.63
C SER A 13 -12.26 -14.95 2.92
N PHE A 14 -11.79 -13.81 2.40
CA PHE A 14 -10.46 -13.69 1.80
C PHE A 14 -9.34 -13.99 2.81
N LEU A 15 -9.50 -13.56 4.07
CA LEU A 15 -8.53 -13.88 5.13
C LEU A 15 -8.50 -15.36 5.49
N TYR A 16 -9.66 -16.03 5.45
CA TYR A 16 -9.77 -17.45 5.80
C TYR A 16 -9.34 -18.37 4.67
N LEU A 17 -9.51 -17.95 3.41
CA LEU A 17 -9.14 -18.72 2.22
C LEU A 17 -7.67 -18.56 1.85
N GLU A 18 -7.02 -17.50 2.33
CA GLU A 18 -5.60 -17.26 2.04
C GLU A 18 -4.71 -18.33 2.69
N THR A 19 -3.77 -18.83 1.90
CA THR A 19 -2.73 -19.77 2.34
C THR A 19 -1.35 -19.22 2.04
N SER A 20 -0.30 -19.80 2.60
CA SER A 20 1.08 -19.41 2.30
C SER A 20 1.48 -19.58 0.83
N THR A 21 0.77 -20.44 0.09
CA THR A 21 1.00 -20.71 -1.34
C THR A 21 0.00 -19.99 -2.25
N GLN A 22 -1.03 -19.41 -1.69
CA GLN A 22 -2.09 -18.69 -2.40
C GLN A 22 -2.44 -17.42 -1.65
N PRO A 23 -1.60 -16.37 -1.77
CA PRO A 23 -1.92 -15.06 -1.19
C PRO A 23 -3.12 -14.43 -1.90
N LEU A 24 -3.97 -13.77 -1.14
CA LEU A 24 -5.19 -13.13 -1.65
C LEU A 24 -5.06 -11.61 -1.57
N HIS A 25 -4.20 -11.06 -2.41
CA HIS A 25 -4.02 -9.62 -2.57
C HIS A 25 -4.11 -9.19 -4.03
N VAL A 26 -4.39 -7.93 -4.25
CA VAL A 26 -4.38 -7.26 -5.55
C VAL A 26 -3.04 -6.57 -5.71
N CYS A 27 -2.41 -6.77 -6.86
CA CYS A 27 -1.21 -6.06 -7.25
C CYS A 27 -1.50 -5.17 -8.45
N SER A 28 -0.96 -3.96 -8.43
CA SER A 28 -0.93 -3.07 -9.60
C SER A 28 0.48 -2.57 -9.84
N VAL A 29 0.85 -2.39 -11.10
CA VAL A 29 2.14 -1.82 -11.50
C VAL A 29 1.87 -0.58 -12.33
N LEU A 30 2.43 0.55 -11.89
CA LEU A 30 2.41 1.81 -12.63
C LEU A 30 3.80 2.12 -13.12
N GLU A 31 3.92 2.47 -14.41
CA GLU A 31 5.15 3.01 -14.97
C GLU A 31 5.03 4.54 -15.02
N LEU A 32 5.96 5.23 -14.39
CA LEU A 32 5.97 6.68 -14.25
C LEU A 32 7.16 7.28 -15.01
N ASP A 33 6.91 8.37 -15.71
CA ASP A 33 7.94 9.23 -16.27
C ASP A 33 8.36 10.26 -15.22
N THR A 34 9.61 10.21 -14.79
CA THR A 34 10.13 11.10 -13.77
C THR A 34 10.72 12.40 -14.31
N SER A 35 10.78 12.56 -15.65
CA SER A 35 11.38 13.73 -16.31
C SER A 35 10.65 15.04 -16.00
N THR A 36 9.34 14.95 -15.71
CA THR A 36 8.47 16.10 -15.44
C THR A 36 8.36 16.45 -13.96
N ILE A 37 9.01 15.69 -13.06
CA ILE A 37 8.93 15.95 -11.62
C ILE A 37 9.72 17.21 -11.27
N PRO A 38 9.09 18.28 -10.75
CA PRO A 38 9.79 19.48 -10.33
C PRO A 38 10.86 19.17 -9.27
N GLY A 39 12.12 19.52 -9.54
CA GLY A 39 13.26 19.21 -8.67
C GLY A 39 13.72 17.76 -8.72
N GLY A 40 13.23 16.96 -9.67
CA GLY A 40 13.63 15.57 -9.90
C GLY A 40 13.03 14.58 -8.91
N TYR A 41 13.20 13.31 -9.24
CA TYR A 41 12.81 12.18 -8.38
C TYR A 41 13.92 11.88 -7.35
N SER A 42 13.51 11.56 -6.14
CA SER A 42 14.29 10.77 -5.19
C SER A 42 13.33 9.90 -4.36
N PHE A 43 13.80 8.73 -3.94
CA PHE A 43 12.99 7.82 -3.14
C PHE A 43 12.57 8.44 -1.80
N SER A 44 13.46 9.20 -1.13
CA SER A 44 13.14 9.89 0.11
C SER A 44 12.00 10.89 -0.07
N ARG A 45 12.08 11.73 -1.12
CA ARG A 45 11.02 12.69 -1.42
C ARG A 45 9.68 12.00 -1.73
N MET A 46 9.69 10.93 -2.52
CA MET A 46 8.48 10.16 -2.79
C MET A 46 7.86 9.62 -1.49
N ARG A 47 8.69 9.08 -0.59
CA ARG A 47 8.25 8.57 0.70
C ARG A 47 7.68 9.66 1.60
N ASP A 48 8.31 10.83 1.64
CA ASP A 48 7.85 11.98 2.43
C ASP A 48 6.50 12.51 1.93
N GLU A 49 6.30 12.60 0.62
CA GLU A 49 5.01 12.95 0.00
C GLU A 49 3.92 11.92 0.29
N LEU A 50 4.27 10.63 0.23
CA LEU A 50 3.35 9.55 0.60
C LEU A 50 2.96 9.64 2.09
N ALA A 51 3.90 9.95 2.98
CA ALA A 51 3.64 10.10 4.40
C ALA A 51 2.55 11.13 4.66
N VAL A 52 2.60 12.29 3.98
CA VAL A 52 1.58 13.33 4.10
C VAL A 52 0.22 12.84 3.62
N ARG A 53 0.17 12.16 2.47
CA ARG A 53 -1.10 11.67 1.89
C ARG A 53 -1.74 10.57 2.72
N ILE A 54 -0.95 9.65 3.24
CA ILE A 54 -1.40 8.53 4.07
C ILE A 54 -2.05 9.01 5.37
N GLN A 55 -1.63 10.16 5.91
CA GLN A 55 -2.29 10.76 7.08
C GLN A 55 -3.78 11.13 6.82
N ALA A 56 -4.15 11.34 5.57
CA ALA A 56 -5.52 11.64 5.18
C ALA A 56 -6.37 10.39 4.89
N ILE A 57 -5.77 9.19 4.90
CA ILE A 57 -6.42 7.95 4.48
C ILE A 57 -6.34 6.92 5.62
N PRO A 58 -7.35 6.84 6.49
CA PRO A 58 -7.33 5.92 7.65
C PRO A 58 -7.02 4.47 7.29
N THR A 59 -7.60 3.96 6.20
CA THR A 59 -7.41 2.57 5.74
C THR A 59 -5.94 2.16 5.57
N PHE A 60 -5.04 3.12 5.27
CA PHE A 60 -3.61 2.84 5.17
C PHE A 60 -2.91 2.71 6.53
N ARG A 61 -3.58 3.10 7.61
CA ARG A 61 -3.04 3.07 8.97
C ARG A 61 -3.77 2.10 9.87
N GLU A 62 -4.81 1.44 9.36
CA GLU A 62 -5.61 0.47 10.11
C GLU A 62 -5.11 -0.95 9.86
N LYS A 63 -5.01 -1.73 10.94
CA LYS A 63 -4.69 -3.15 10.94
C LYS A 63 -5.83 -4.00 11.46
N LEU A 64 -5.76 -5.28 11.22
CA LEU A 64 -6.72 -6.24 11.76
C LEU A 64 -6.46 -6.52 13.24
N ALA A 65 -7.52 -6.47 14.04
CA ALA A 65 -7.53 -6.98 15.39
C ALA A 65 -8.56 -8.11 15.49
N ASN A 66 -8.21 -9.16 16.24
CA ASN A 66 -9.16 -10.24 16.49
C ASN A 66 -10.33 -9.73 17.34
N SER A 67 -11.51 -10.24 17.06
CA SER A 67 -12.66 -10.03 17.94
C SER A 67 -12.48 -10.73 19.29
N PHE A 68 -13.21 -10.28 20.29
CA PHE A 68 -13.18 -10.90 21.61
C PHE A 68 -13.45 -12.41 21.53
N LEU A 69 -12.53 -13.21 22.07
CA LEU A 69 -12.55 -14.69 22.02
C LEU A 69 -12.59 -15.31 20.61
N ASN A 70 -12.28 -14.56 19.55
CA ASN A 70 -12.41 -15.01 18.15
C ASN A 70 -13.82 -15.52 17.80
N LEU A 71 -14.86 -14.98 18.43
CA LEU A 71 -16.24 -15.39 18.22
C LEU A 71 -16.92 -14.66 17.04
N ASP A 72 -16.22 -13.67 16.45
CA ASP A 72 -16.74 -12.84 15.37
C ASP A 72 -15.63 -12.51 14.35
N HIS A 73 -15.99 -11.89 13.24
CA HIS A 73 -15.02 -11.42 12.25
C HIS A 73 -14.05 -10.38 12.84
N PRO A 74 -12.82 -10.31 12.33
CA PRO A 74 -11.86 -9.27 12.72
C PRO A 74 -12.42 -7.87 12.54
N VAL A 75 -11.87 -6.93 13.29
CA VAL A 75 -12.20 -5.51 13.21
C VAL A 75 -10.98 -4.71 12.77
N TRP A 76 -11.22 -3.59 12.08
CA TRP A 76 -10.17 -2.63 11.77
C TRP A 76 -9.91 -1.74 12.96
N VAL A 77 -8.66 -1.58 13.32
CA VAL A 77 -8.16 -0.70 14.38
C VAL A 77 -6.99 0.11 13.88
N GLU A 78 -6.85 1.33 14.36
CA GLU A 78 -5.66 2.15 14.10
C GLU A 78 -4.40 1.42 14.58
N ASP A 79 -3.36 1.41 13.74
CA ASP A 79 -2.04 0.89 14.14
C ASP A 79 -1.23 1.99 14.82
N GLU A 80 -1.22 2.00 16.16
CA GLU A 80 -0.47 2.97 16.97
C GLU A 80 1.06 2.92 16.70
N GLU A 81 1.54 1.79 16.17
CA GLU A 81 2.95 1.57 15.80
C GLU A 81 3.19 1.67 14.28
N PHE A 82 2.28 2.35 13.57
CA PHE A 82 2.40 2.51 12.13
C PHE A 82 3.74 3.14 11.75
N ASP A 83 4.48 2.44 10.91
CA ASP A 83 5.77 2.87 10.40
C ASP A 83 5.80 2.71 8.88
N LEU A 84 5.83 3.83 8.17
CA LEU A 84 5.81 3.87 6.71
C LEU A 84 7.01 3.14 6.08
N GLU A 85 8.16 3.07 6.75
CA GLU A 85 9.35 2.38 6.23
C GLU A 85 9.15 0.87 6.11
N ARG A 86 8.15 0.33 6.80
CA ARG A 86 7.76 -1.08 6.72
C ARG A 86 6.76 -1.38 5.61
N HIS A 87 6.31 -0.35 4.91
CA HIS A 87 5.30 -0.45 3.86
C HIS A 87 5.80 0.07 2.50
N VAL A 88 6.75 1.01 2.50
CA VAL A 88 7.28 1.61 1.27
C VAL A 88 8.75 1.23 1.11
N HIS A 89 9.01 0.44 0.08
CA HIS A 89 10.30 -0.17 -0.20
C HIS A 89 10.88 0.31 -1.51
N ARG A 90 12.19 0.09 -1.70
CA ARG A 90 12.89 0.37 -2.93
C ARG A 90 13.71 -0.84 -3.37
N ILE A 91 13.67 -1.14 -4.67
CA ILE A 91 14.47 -2.19 -5.30
C ILE A 91 14.96 -1.73 -6.65
N GLY A 92 16.16 -2.17 -7.06
CA GLY A 92 16.70 -1.95 -8.40
C GLY A 92 16.46 -3.16 -9.28
N LEU A 93 16.13 -2.94 -10.56
CA LEU A 93 16.09 -4.00 -11.55
C LEU A 93 17.51 -4.42 -11.93
N PRO A 94 17.75 -5.73 -12.11
CA PRO A 94 19.00 -6.19 -12.74
C PRO A 94 19.06 -5.72 -14.20
N ALA A 95 20.27 -5.54 -14.71
CA ALA A 95 20.45 -5.19 -16.11
C ALA A 95 19.97 -6.33 -17.03
N PRO A 96 19.33 -6.03 -18.16
CA PRO A 96 19.16 -4.72 -18.78
C PRO A 96 18.00 -3.87 -18.25
N GLY A 97 17.19 -4.35 -17.29
CA GLY A 97 16.07 -3.61 -16.71
C GLY A 97 14.83 -3.55 -17.60
N GLY A 98 14.66 -4.54 -18.46
CA GLY A 98 13.53 -4.60 -19.38
C GLY A 98 12.25 -5.17 -18.74
N ARG A 99 11.28 -5.45 -19.60
CA ARG A 99 9.97 -5.99 -19.16
C ARG A 99 10.06 -7.38 -18.55
N VAL A 100 11.05 -8.18 -18.92
CA VAL A 100 11.26 -9.52 -18.37
C VAL A 100 11.70 -9.42 -16.92
N GLU A 101 12.74 -8.62 -16.66
CA GLU A 101 13.25 -8.40 -15.30
C GLU A 101 12.19 -7.75 -14.41
N LEU A 102 11.42 -6.79 -14.96
CA LEU A 102 10.30 -6.18 -14.24
C LEU A 102 9.25 -7.22 -13.87
N ALA A 103 8.86 -8.07 -14.81
CA ALA A 103 7.86 -9.10 -14.57
C ALA A 103 8.31 -10.14 -13.53
N GLU A 104 9.59 -10.54 -13.56
CA GLU A 104 10.17 -11.46 -12.58
C GLU A 104 10.16 -10.87 -11.17
N ILE A 105 10.60 -9.62 -11.01
CA ILE A 105 10.58 -8.93 -9.72
C ILE A 105 9.15 -8.74 -9.23
N CYS A 106 8.25 -8.28 -10.09
CA CYS A 106 6.83 -8.12 -9.72
C CYS A 106 6.19 -9.46 -9.33
N GLY A 107 6.46 -10.53 -10.07
CA GLY A 107 5.98 -11.87 -9.76
C GLY A 107 6.50 -12.39 -8.41
N HIS A 108 7.79 -12.15 -8.13
CA HIS A 108 8.38 -12.49 -6.84
C HIS A 108 7.71 -11.70 -5.70
N LEU A 109 7.62 -10.39 -5.81
CA LEU A 109 7.00 -9.55 -4.78
C LEU A 109 5.52 -9.88 -4.58
N ALA A 110 4.80 -10.19 -5.66
CA ALA A 110 3.41 -10.62 -5.60
C ALA A 110 3.24 -12.00 -4.92
N SER A 111 4.23 -12.86 -4.95
CA SER A 111 4.16 -14.18 -4.29
C SER A 111 4.38 -14.12 -2.78
N LEU A 112 4.94 -13.03 -2.25
CA LEU A 112 5.18 -12.87 -0.83
C LEU A 112 3.89 -12.47 -0.10
N PRO A 113 3.53 -13.12 1.01
CA PRO A 113 2.35 -12.75 1.80
C PRO A 113 2.56 -11.41 2.50
N LEU A 114 1.46 -10.69 2.75
CA LEU A 114 1.44 -9.50 3.59
C LEU A 114 1.47 -9.88 5.08
N ASP A 115 2.15 -9.08 5.92
CA ASP A 115 2.16 -9.28 7.37
C ASP A 115 0.81 -8.84 7.97
N ARG A 116 -0.01 -9.80 8.41
CA ARG A 116 -1.35 -9.55 8.97
C ARG A 116 -1.37 -8.81 10.32
N ARG A 117 -0.20 -8.59 10.93
CA ARG A 117 -0.06 -7.80 12.17
C ARG A 117 0.02 -6.31 11.91
N ARG A 118 0.01 -5.89 10.65
CA ARG A 118 0.16 -4.51 10.16
C ARG A 118 -0.96 -4.16 9.19
N PRO A 119 -1.08 -2.89 8.81
CA PRO A 119 -1.91 -2.51 7.67
C PRO A 119 -1.59 -3.35 6.43
N LEU A 120 -2.63 -3.85 5.78
CA LEU A 120 -2.53 -4.91 4.77
C LEU A 120 -2.19 -4.38 3.38
N TRP A 121 -1.08 -3.66 3.28
CA TRP A 121 -0.57 -3.14 2.00
C TRP A 121 0.95 -2.95 2.01
N GLU A 122 1.53 -2.96 0.83
CA GLU A 122 2.94 -2.62 0.56
C GLU A 122 3.06 -1.87 -0.77
N MET A 123 4.07 -1.03 -0.89
CA MET A 123 4.42 -0.32 -2.11
C MET A 123 5.92 -0.46 -2.37
N TRP A 124 6.28 -0.71 -3.63
CA TRP A 124 7.66 -0.91 -4.06
C TRP A 124 8.01 0.06 -5.19
N ALA A 125 8.97 0.95 -4.95
CA ALA A 125 9.61 1.74 -6.00
C ALA A 125 10.67 0.89 -6.68
N ILE A 126 10.47 0.59 -7.95
CA ILE A 126 11.34 -0.28 -8.75
C ILE A 126 12.11 0.61 -9.72
N GLU A 127 13.39 0.80 -9.43
CA GLU A 127 14.30 1.68 -10.19
C GLU A 127 15.10 0.89 -11.25
N GLY A 128 15.59 1.55 -12.28
CA GLY A 128 16.41 0.93 -13.32
C GLY A 128 15.65 0.39 -14.52
N LEU A 129 14.39 0.80 -14.71
CA LEU A 129 13.57 0.42 -15.85
C LEU A 129 14.24 0.90 -17.16
N ASP A 130 14.34 0.01 -18.15
CA ASP A 130 15.05 0.22 -19.42
C ASP A 130 16.51 0.66 -19.25
N GLY A 131 17.16 0.27 -18.15
CA GLY A 131 18.52 0.69 -17.80
C GLY A 131 18.65 2.17 -17.45
N GLN A 132 17.54 2.88 -17.23
CA GLN A 132 17.50 4.32 -16.95
C GLN A 132 17.54 4.61 -15.46
N ASP A 133 18.15 5.73 -15.10
CA ASP A 133 18.14 6.24 -13.74
C ASP A 133 16.97 7.22 -13.56
N PRO A 134 15.95 6.89 -12.74
CA PRO A 134 14.80 7.77 -12.53
C PRO A 134 15.19 9.11 -11.90
N ARG A 135 16.35 9.21 -11.22
CA ARG A 135 16.86 10.48 -10.66
C ARG A 135 17.34 11.44 -11.75
N LYS A 136 17.56 10.94 -12.95
CA LYS A 136 18.00 11.72 -14.12
C LYS A 136 16.89 11.91 -15.15
N GLY A 137 15.62 11.79 -14.74
CA GLY A 137 14.48 11.90 -15.64
C GLY A 137 14.20 10.61 -16.43
N GLY A 138 14.59 9.46 -15.90
CA GLY A 138 14.26 8.16 -16.46
C GLY A 138 12.89 7.67 -16.05
N ARG A 139 12.67 6.36 -16.14
CA ARG A 139 11.39 5.72 -15.80
C ARG A 139 11.47 5.03 -14.43
N LEU A 140 10.35 5.04 -13.73
CA LEU A 140 10.15 4.38 -12.44
C LEU A 140 8.95 3.46 -12.57
N ALA A 141 9.06 2.22 -12.10
CA ALA A 141 7.88 1.40 -11.87
C ALA A 141 7.52 1.43 -10.38
N VAL A 142 6.22 1.49 -10.09
CA VAL A 142 5.69 1.41 -8.73
C VAL A 142 4.73 0.24 -8.67
N LEU A 143 5.09 -0.78 -7.90
CA LEU A 143 4.21 -1.90 -7.60
C LEU A 143 3.49 -1.61 -6.28
N THR A 144 2.17 -1.68 -6.28
CA THR A 144 1.33 -1.64 -5.08
C THR A 144 0.69 -2.99 -4.85
N LYS A 145 0.68 -3.44 -3.62
CA LYS A 145 0.10 -4.70 -3.19
C LYS A 145 -0.84 -4.43 -2.02
N VAL A 146 -2.10 -4.81 -2.13
CA VAL A 146 -3.13 -4.59 -1.10
C VAL A 146 -3.95 -5.86 -0.95
N HIS A 147 -4.20 -6.31 0.29
CA HIS A 147 -4.99 -7.49 0.55
C HIS A 147 -6.46 -7.28 0.15
N HIS A 148 -7.09 -8.31 -0.41
CA HIS A 148 -8.50 -8.25 -0.81
C HIS A 148 -9.45 -7.86 0.34
N ALA A 149 -9.15 -8.25 1.58
CA ALA A 149 -9.95 -7.86 2.74
C ALA A 149 -9.92 -6.34 3.04
N ALA A 150 -8.88 -5.61 2.55
CA ALA A 150 -8.76 -4.17 2.72
C ALA A 150 -9.31 -3.38 1.52
N VAL A 151 -9.76 -4.06 0.47
CA VAL A 151 -10.19 -3.47 -0.79
C VAL A 151 -11.48 -4.11 -1.23
N ASP A 152 -12.61 -3.47 -1.02
CA ASP A 152 -13.80 -3.81 -1.79
C ASP A 152 -13.63 -3.30 -3.23
N GLY A 153 -14.31 -3.91 -4.20
CA GLY A 153 -14.06 -3.67 -5.63
C GLY A 153 -14.17 -2.19 -6.07
N VAL A 154 -14.85 -1.34 -5.30
CA VAL A 154 -14.99 0.10 -5.53
C VAL A 154 -13.85 0.86 -4.86
N THR A 155 -13.46 0.44 -3.66
CA THR A 155 -12.42 1.08 -2.84
C THR A 155 -11.02 0.86 -3.46
N GLY A 156 -10.78 -0.24 -4.16
CA GLY A 156 -9.50 -0.51 -4.83
C GLY A 156 -9.12 0.54 -5.87
N ALA A 157 -10.05 0.95 -6.69
CA ALA A 157 -9.86 2.05 -7.64
C ALA A 157 -9.70 3.40 -6.91
N ASN A 158 -10.38 3.58 -5.77
CA ASN A 158 -10.32 4.80 -4.97
C ASN A 158 -9.00 4.96 -4.22
N ILE A 159 -8.34 3.87 -3.80
CA ILE A 159 -7.05 3.94 -3.09
C ILE A 159 -6.00 4.66 -3.96
N MET A 160 -5.86 4.27 -5.22
CA MET A 160 -4.91 4.93 -6.12
C MET A 160 -5.30 6.39 -6.41
N SER A 161 -6.60 6.67 -6.56
CA SER A 161 -7.09 8.05 -6.77
C SER A 161 -6.90 8.94 -5.53
N GLN A 162 -6.83 8.37 -4.34
CA GLN A 162 -6.53 9.11 -3.11
C GLN A 162 -5.03 9.38 -2.95
N LEU A 163 -4.18 8.47 -3.43
CA LEU A 163 -2.73 8.66 -3.44
C LEU A 163 -2.24 9.57 -4.57
N CYS A 164 -2.99 9.65 -5.67
CA CYS A 164 -2.65 10.44 -6.84
C CYS A 164 -3.66 11.58 -7.01
N THR A 165 -3.20 12.72 -7.48
CA THR A 165 -4.06 13.83 -7.90
C THR A 165 -4.02 13.96 -9.43
N VAL A 166 -5.12 14.39 -10.03
CA VAL A 166 -5.20 14.65 -11.46
C VAL A 166 -4.41 15.91 -11.82
N GLU A 167 -4.36 16.87 -10.90
CA GLU A 167 -3.63 18.13 -11.07
C GLU A 167 -2.27 18.04 -10.37
N PRO A 168 -1.16 18.37 -11.08
CA PRO A 168 0.19 18.26 -10.53
C PRO A 168 0.43 19.14 -9.29
N ASP A 169 -0.25 20.28 -9.20
CA ASP A 169 -0.08 21.28 -8.15
C ASP A 169 -1.21 21.23 -7.10
N ALA A 170 -2.02 20.17 -7.09
CA ALA A 170 -3.07 20.02 -6.09
C ALA A 170 -2.48 20.00 -4.68
N PRO A 171 -3.07 20.75 -3.73
CA PRO A 171 -2.61 20.73 -2.35
C PRO A 171 -2.73 19.32 -1.75
N PRO A 172 -1.85 18.95 -0.80
CA PRO A 172 -1.97 17.66 -0.13
C PRO A 172 -3.32 17.56 0.58
N PRO A 173 -3.89 16.37 0.69
CA PRO A 173 -5.15 16.17 1.39
C PRO A 173 -5.01 16.52 2.87
N VAL A 174 -6.10 16.99 3.47
CA VAL A 174 -6.13 17.35 4.89
C VAL A 174 -5.99 16.08 5.74
N PRO A 175 -5.05 16.04 6.70
CA PRO A 175 -4.90 14.89 7.59
C PRO A 175 -6.19 14.58 8.35
N VAL A 176 -6.57 13.32 8.39
CA VAL A 176 -7.67 12.82 9.22
C VAL A 176 -7.07 12.37 10.56
N PRO A 177 -7.52 12.93 11.70
CA PRO A 177 -7.03 12.50 13.00
C PRO A 177 -7.19 10.99 13.18
N ALA A 178 -6.20 10.36 13.83
CA ALA A 178 -6.30 8.97 14.22
C ALA A 178 -7.60 8.76 15.03
N SER A 179 -8.36 7.74 14.67
CA SER A 179 -9.50 7.36 15.49
C SER A 179 -8.94 6.87 16.83
N GLN A 180 -9.27 7.55 17.94
CA GLN A 180 -8.90 7.07 19.28
C GLN A 180 -9.72 5.80 19.57
N GLY A 181 -9.34 4.70 18.91
CA GLY A 181 -9.91 3.39 19.14
C GLY A 181 -9.43 2.90 20.51
N THR A 182 -10.33 2.81 21.48
CA THR A 182 -10.06 2.01 22.66
C THR A 182 -9.85 0.58 22.21
N ASN A 183 -8.64 0.07 22.45
CA ASN A 183 -8.31 -1.33 22.19
C ASN A 183 -9.38 -2.22 22.84
N PRO A 184 -10.14 -3.03 22.10
CA PRO A 184 -11.22 -3.86 22.68
C PRO A 184 -10.69 -4.98 23.57
N LEU A 185 -9.35 -5.05 23.77
CA LEU A 185 -8.66 -6.05 24.60
C LEU A 185 -8.14 -5.48 25.95
N ARG A 186 -8.61 -4.28 26.36
CA ARG A 186 -8.37 -3.77 27.73
C ARG A 186 -9.66 -3.73 28.53
#